data_b5858d407ee45c766e9e1f944694a683
#
_entry.id   b5858d407ee45c766e9e1f944694a683
#
_cell.length_a   1.000
_cell.length_b   1.000
_cell.length_c   1.000
_cell.angle_alpha   90.00
_cell.angle_beta   90.00
_cell.angle_gamma   90.00
#
_symmetry.space_group_name_H-M   'P 1'
#
loop_
_entity.id
_entity.type
_entity.pdbx_description
1 polymer ?
#
loop_
_entity_poly.entity_id
_entity_poly.type
_entity_poly.pdbx_seq_one_letter_code
_entity_poly.pdbx_strand_id
1 'polypeptide(L)'
;MKTKRFLSLLLTLAVLTGFFVIPTSAIETEEVATTEIEIFIENEDISEETRAKIIAYYSDPNHEDDGVATCGLTCTLFGHKLENSTVRSVTHKASATAPRCLEKIYDYDACTRCDYEKSTLLSSSYIFCCS
;
A
#
# COMPACT_ATOMS: atom_id res chain seq x y z
N MET A 1 -27.05 -35.28 -55.84
CA MET A 1 -25.74 -35.08 -55.19
C MET A 1 -25.56 -33.66 -54.55
N LYS A 2 -26.45 -32.71 -54.76
CA LYS A 2 -26.31 -31.32 -54.22
C LYS A 2 -26.81 -31.16 -52.77
N THR A 3 -27.75 -31.99 -52.34
CA THR A 3 -28.33 -31.95 -50.99
C THR A 3 -27.40 -32.38 -49.84
N LYS A 4 -26.49 -33.34 -50.10
CA LYS A 4 -25.54 -33.83 -49.11
C LYS A 4 -24.47 -32.79 -48.75
N ARG A 5 -24.13 -31.88 -49.68
CA ARG A 5 -23.14 -30.82 -49.43
C ARG A 5 -23.74 -29.68 -48.61
N PHE A 6 -25.04 -29.39 -48.77
CA PHE A 6 -25.75 -28.39 -47.97
C PHE A 6 -25.93 -28.84 -46.50
N LEU A 7 -26.17 -30.13 -46.30
CA LEU A 7 -26.36 -30.67 -44.95
C LEU A 7 -25.03 -30.62 -44.15
N SER A 8 -23.91 -30.88 -44.82
CA SER A 8 -22.58 -30.81 -44.22
C SER A 8 -22.19 -29.38 -43.86
N LEU A 9 -22.58 -28.38 -44.67
CA LEU A 9 -22.29 -26.98 -44.44
C LEU A 9 -23.11 -26.41 -43.27
N LEU A 10 -24.36 -26.85 -43.13
CA LEU A 10 -25.21 -26.47 -42.02
C LEU A 10 -24.73 -27.05 -40.67
N LEU A 11 -24.20 -28.29 -40.70
CA LEU A 11 -23.70 -28.92 -39.49
C LEU A 11 -22.40 -28.27 -38.99
N THR A 12 -21.53 -27.84 -39.93
CA THR A 12 -20.30 -27.13 -39.54
C THR A 12 -20.58 -25.73 -39.01
N LEU A 13 -21.61 -25.05 -39.51
CA LEU A 13 -22.00 -23.73 -39.00
C LEU A 13 -22.59 -23.79 -37.57
N ALA A 14 -23.34 -24.86 -37.27
CA ALA A 14 -23.91 -25.06 -35.94
C ALA A 14 -22.83 -25.37 -34.85
N VAL A 15 -21.71 -25.96 -35.23
CA VAL A 15 -20.61 -26.27 -34.31
C VAL A 15 -19.78 -25.03 -34.02
N LEU A 16 -19.69 -24.09 -34.96
CA LEU A 16 -18.92 -22.84 -34.79
C LEU A 16 -19.63 -21.80 -33.91
N THR A 17 -20.94 -21.86 -33.77
CA THR A 17 -21.69 -20.91 -32.92
C THR A 17 -21.86 -21.35 -31.45
N GLY A 18 -21.48 -22.59 -31.13
CA GLY A 18 -21.69 -23.17 -29.79
C GLY A 18 -20.59 -22.92 -28.73
N PHE A 19 -19.47 -22.29 -29.10
CA PHE A 19 -18.31 -22.19 -28.20
C PHE A 19 -18.04 -20.80 -27.61
N PHE A 20 -18.95 -19.84 -27.70
CA PHE A 20 -18.84 -18.59 -26.97
C PHE A 20 -19.82 -18.53 -25.80
N VAL A 21 -19.85 -19.55 -24.96
CA VAL A 21 -20.25 -19.34 -23.57
C VAL A 21 -19.02 -18.85 -22.85
N ILE A 22 -18.81 -17.56 -22.88
CA ILE A 22 -17.90 -16.89 -21.93
C ILE A 22 -18.56 -17.13 -20.57
N PRO A 23 -17.92 -17.85 -19.63
CA PRO A 23 -18.37 -17.78 -18.26
C PRO A 23 -18.24 -16.32 -17.85
N THR A 24 -19.37 -15.65 -17.69
CA THR A 24 -19.40 -14.41 -16.95
C THR A 24 -19.01 -14.79 -15.53
N SER A 25 -17.72 -14.86 -15.26
CA SER A 25 -17.22 -14.80 -13.90
C SER A 25 -17.81 -13.50 -13.36
N ALA A 26 -18.79 -13.63 -12.49
CA ALA A 26 -19.13 -12.53 -11.61
C ALA A 26 -17.78 -12.09 -11.02
N ILE A 27 -17.28 -10.96 -11.47
CA ILE A 27 -16.27 -10.21 -10.73
C ILE A 27 -17.05 -9.85 -9.47
N GLU A 28 -16.93 -10.69 -8.44
CA GLU A 28 -17.12 -10.22 -7.09
C GLU A 28 -16.16 -9.04 -7.00
N THR A 29 -16.71 -7.84 -7.10
CA THR A 29 -16.02 -6.64 -6.70
C THR A 29 -15.80 -6.89 -5.21
N GLU A 30 -14.65 -7.47 -4.86
CA GLU A 30 -14.13 -7.32 -3.52
C GLU A 30 -14.12 -5.80 -3.31
N GLU A 31 -15.04 -5.35 -2.50
CA GLU A 31 -15.03 -4.02 -1.93
C GLU A 31 -13.68 -3.98 -1.21
N VAL A 32 -12.67 -3.47 -1.89
CA VAL A 32 -11.36 -3.17 -1.31
C VAL A 32 -11.71 -2.21 -0.20
N ALA A 33 -11.85 -2.75 1.01
CA ALA A 33 -12.03 -1.96 2.20
C ALA A 33 -10.86 -0.99 2.21
N THR A 34 -11.11 0.24 1.82
CA THR A 34 -10.11 1.30 1.82
C THR A 34 -9.71 1.45 3.27
N THR A 35 -8.58 0.86 3.60
CA THR A 35 -8.03 0.89 4.95
C THR A 35 -7.54 2.31 5.14
N GLU A 36 -8.27 3.09 5.90
CA GLU A 36 -7.92 4.47 6.21
C GLU A 36 -6.78 4.46 7.21
N ILE A 37 -5.70 5.17 6.89
CA ILE A 37 -4.51 5.30 7.75
C ILE A 37 -4.44 6.73 8.24
N GLU A 38 -4.45 6.92 9.55
CA GLU A 38 -4.19 8.20 10.19
C GLU A 38 -2.76 8.24 10.71
N ILE A 39 -2.05 9.35 10.46
CA ILE A 39 -0.66 9.56 10.86
C ILE A 39 -0.60 10.75 11.80
N PHE A 40 -0.05 10.53 12.99
CA PHE A 40 0.18 11.54 14.00
C PHE A 40 1.68 11.68 14.25
N ILE A 41 2.18 12.90 14.21
CA ILE A 41 3.58 13.26 14.43
C ILE A 41 3.66 14.01 15.76
N GLU A 42 4.34 13.43 16.76
CA GLU A 42 4.35 13.99 18.11
C GLU A 42 5.31 15.17 18.26
N ASN A 43 6.41 15.20 17.50
CA ASN A 43 7.35 16.31 17.57
C ASN A 43 6.95 17.43 16.60
N GLU A 44 6.59 18.60 17.14
CA GLU A 44 6.23 19.77 16.35
C GLU A 44 7.44 20.57 15.84
N ASP A 45 8.61 20.36 16.43
CA ASP A 45 9.85 21.13 16.15
C ASP A 45 10.65 20.56 14.95
N ILE A 46 10.09 19.65 14.17
CA ILE A 46 10.70 19.12 12.94
C ILE A 46 10.44 20.05 11.75
N SER A 47 11.36 20.04 10.79
CA SER A 47 11.20 20.81 9.54
C SER A 47 10.01 20.31 8.71
N GLU A 48 9.43 21.19 7.90
CA GLU A 48 8.36 20.81 6.95
C GLU A 48 8.81 19.73 5.96
N GLU A 49 10.09 19.72 5.60
CA GLU A 49 10.66 18.69 4.75
C GLU A 49 10.62 17.32 5.44
N THR A 50 11.05 17.23 6.70
CA THR A 50 11.00 16.00 7.49
C THR A 50 9.54 15.55 7.70
N ARG A 51 8.62 16.47 7.95
CA ARG A 51 7.19 16.18 8.06
C ARG A 51 6.63 15.58 6.78
N ALA A 52 6.98 16.14 5.61
CA ALA A 52 6.57 15.62 4.32
C ALA A 52 7.12 14.20 4.05
N LYS A 53 8.38 13.94 4.43
CA LYS A 53 8.99 12.60 4.35
C LYS A 53 8.23 11.58 5.20
N ILE A 54 7.92 11.90 6.46
CA ILE A 54 7.14 11.04 7.35
C ILE A 54 5.79 10.68 6.72
N ILE A 55 5.05 11.68 6.23
CA ILE A 55 3.74 11.46 5.62
C ILE A 55 3.86 10.57 4.39
N ALA A 56 4.83 10.82 3.51
CA ALA A 56 5.07 10.01 2.32
C ALA A 56 5.41 8.55 2.68
N TYR A 57 6.31 8.36 3.66
CA TYR A 57 6.75 7.05 4.14
C TYR A 57 5.60 6.18 4.64
N TYR A 58 4.74 6.72 5.50
CA TYR A 58 3.66 5.94 6.13
C TYR A 58 2.35 5.93 5.35
N SER A 59 2.22 6.75 4.29
CA SER A 59 1.03 6.73 3.41
C SER A 59 1.10 5.65 2.33
N ASP A 60 2.30 5.14 2.02
CA ASP A 60 2.47 4.06 1.05
C ASP A 60 2.47 2.70 1.77
N PRO A 61 1.40 1.89 1.63
CA PRO A 61 1.33 0.57 2.27
C PRO A 61 2.37 -0.43 1.72
N ASN A 62 2.97 -0.13 0.57
CA ASN A 62 3.99 -0.96 -0.08
C ASN A 62 5.39 -0.38 0.05
N HIS A 63 5.56 0.63 0.92
CA HIS A 63 6.89 1.19 1.15
C HIS A 63 7.80 0.11 1.73
N GLU A 64 8.69 -0.40 0.91
CA GLU A 64 9.78 -1.27 1.34
C GLU A 64 10.96 -0.39 1.71
N ASP A 65 11.53 -0.59 2.89
CA ASP A 65 12.73 0.12 3.35
C ASP A 65 13.94 -0.42 2.55
N ASP A 66 14.11 0.09 1.34
CA ASP A 66 15.17 -0.34 0.41
C ASP A 66 16.59 0.01 0.91
N GLY A 67 16.70 0.76 1.98
CA GLY A 67 17.97 1.04 2.68
C GLY A 67 19.01 1.80 1.85
N VAL A 68 18.70 2.20 0.63
CA VAL A 68 19.63 2.87 -0.29
C VAL A 68 19.33 4.36 -0.34
N ALA A 69 19.78 5.09 0.68
CA ALA A 69 19.73 6.55 0.64
C ALA A 69 20.80 7.12 -0.31
N THR A 70 20.40 7.97 -1.25
CA THR A 70 21.33 8.76 -2.06
C THR A 70 21.86 9.94 -1.24
N CYS A 71 22.98 9.72 -0.57
CA CYS A 71 23.60 10.74 0.25
C CYS A 71 24.71 11.46 -0.50
N GLY A 72 24.63 12.81 -0.54
CA GLY A 72 25.67 13.64 -1.10
C GLY A 72 26.97 13.61 -0.28
N LEU A 73 28.06 14.15 -0.87
CA LEU A 73 29.40 14.22 -0.25
C LEU A 73 29.39 14.84 1.16
N THR A 74 28.48 15.77 1.43
CA THR A 74 28.36 16.42 2.76
C THR A 74 28.03 15.42 3.84
N CYS A 75 27.06 14.52 3.62
CA CYS A 75 26.69 13.49 4.59
C CYS A 75 27.75 12.41 4.72
N THR A 76 28.46 12.10 3.63
CA THR A 76 29.56 11.14 3.64
C THR A 76 30.76 11.62 4.45
N LEU A 77 31.06 12.93 4.40
CA LEU A 77 32.23 13.51 5.08
C LEU A 77 31.93 13.97 6.51
N PHE A 78 30.75 14.52 6.76
CA PHE A 78 30.39 15.16 8.03
C PHE A 78 29.28 14.43 8.82
N GLY A 79 28.81 13.30 8.31
CA GLY A 79 27.69 12.56 8.89
C GLY A 79 26.32 13.16 8.55
N HIS A 80 25.27 12.45 8.94
CA HIS A 80 23.89 12.87 8.76
C HIS A 80 23.51 13.94 9.81
N LYS A 81 22.78 14.95 9.37
CA LYS A 81 22.08 15.84 10.29
C LYS A 81 20.66 15.30 10.48
N LEU A 82 20.45 14.53 11.51
CA LEU A 82 19.17 13.86 11.75
C LEU A 82 18.19 14.77 12.50
N GLU A 83 16.94 14.69 12.10
CA GLU A 83 15.77 15.08 12.89
C GLU A 83 15.04 13.82 13.29
N ASN A 84 14.68 13.73 14.55
CA ASN A 84 13.97 12.58 15.13
C ASN A 84 12.55 12.96 15.49
N SER A 85 11.61 12.04 15.27
CA SER A 85 10.23 12.19 15.71
C SER A 85 9.59 10.85 16.05
N THR A 86 8.70 10.87 17.03
CA THR A 86 7.80 9.73 17.27
C THR A 86 6.60 9.85 16.33
N VAL A 87 6.35 8.80 15.59
CA VAL A 87 5.25 8.71 14.64
C VAL A 87 4.27 7.64 15.08
N ARG A 88 3.01 8.02 15.26
CA ARG A 88 1.91 7.13 15.58
C ARG A 88 1.04 6.94 14.34
N SER A 89 0.92 5.72 13.86
CA SER A 89 0.06 5.33 12.74
C SER A 89 -1.12 4.52 13.26
N VAL A 90 -2.33 4.89 12.86
CA VAL A 90 -3.55 4.16 13.18
C VAL A 90 -4.21 3.69 11.91
N THR A 91 -4.27 2.37 11.74
CA THR A 91 -4.92 1.72 10.61
C THR A 91 -6.33 1.30 11.02
N HIS A 92 -7.34 1.94 10.43
CA HIS A 92 -8.74 1.65 10.70
C HIS A 92 -9.19 0.33 10.07
N LYS A 93 -10.07 -0.40 10.74
CA LYS A 93 -10.62 -1.67 10.25
C LYS A 93 -9.58 -2.72 9.87
N ALA A 94 -8.42 -2.70 10.52
CA ALA A 94 -7.35 -3.67 10.32
C ALA A 94 -7.73 -5.11 10.73
N SER A 95 -8.79 -5.27 11.54
CA SER A 95 -9.32 -6.57 11.97
C SER A 95 -10.82 -6.64 11.76
N ALA A 96 -11.33 -7.83 11.43
CA ALA A 96 -12.77 -8.10 11.33
C ALA A 96 -13.48 -8.10 12.68
N THR A 97 -12.76 -8.39 13.77
CA THR A 97 -13.28 -8.46 15.15
C THR A 97 -12.69 -7.33 16.00
N ALA A 98 -13.47 -6.84 16.96
CA ALA A 98 -13.00 -5.81 17.90
C ALA A 98 -11.90 -6.35 18.86
N PRO A 99 -10.88 -5.53 19.20
CA PRO A 99 -10.62 -4.19 18.70
C PRO A 99 -10.18 -4.18 17.23
N ARG A 100 -10.69 -3.23 16.42
CA ARG A 100 -10.56 -3.26 14.95
C ARG A 100 -9.42 -2.43 14.41
N CYS A 101 -8.93 -1.47 15.17
CA CYS A 101 -7.89 -0.57 14.71
C CYS A 101 -6.53 -1.05 15.20
N LEU A 102 -5.54 -0.96 14.32
CA LEU A 102 -4.17 -1.31 14.62
C LEU A 102 -3.37 -0.01 14.81
N GLU A 103 -2.91 0.22 16.03
CA GLU A 103 -2.00 1.29 16.37
C GLU A 103 -0.56 0.78 16.30
N LYS A 104 0.30 1.54 15.65
CA LYS A 104 1.75 1.31 15.63
C LYS A 104 2.45 2.61 15.98
N ILE A 105 3.46 2.52 16.83
CA ILE A 105 4.30 3.66 17.23
C ILE A 105 5.70 3.39 16.75
N TYR A 106 6.29 4.37 16.08
CA TYR A 106 7.61 4.30 15.50
C TYR A 106 8.50 5.42 16.03
N ASP A 107 9.78 5.12 16.15
CA ASP A 107 10.86 6.11 16.22
C ASP A 107 11.38 6.31 14.80
N TYR A 108 11.36 7.54 14.30
CA TYR A 108 11.70 7.88 12.94
C TYR A 108 12.78 8.95 12.90
N ASP A 109 13.86 8.63 12.20
CA ASP A 109 14.99 9.52 11.94
C ASP A 109 15.05 9.86 10.46
N ALA A 110 15.14 11.14 10.13
CA ALA A 110 15.38 11.60 8.76
C ALA A 110 16.54 12.57 8.69
N CYS A 111 17.34 12.48 7.63
CA CYS A 111 18.38 13.45 7.37
C CYS A 111 17.80 14.68 6.67
N THR A 112 18.17 15.89 7.15
CA THR A 112 17.75 17.16 6.54
C THR A 112 18.57 17.54 5.31
N ARG A 113 19.52 16.70 4.87
CA ARG A 113 20.47 17.00 3.78
C ARG A 113 20.47 15.96 2.67
N CYS A 114 19.85 14.81 2.89
CA CYS A 114 19.77 13.72 1.91
C CYS A 114 18.54 12.85 2.17
N ASP A 115 18.37 11.82 1.35
CA ASP A 115 17.20 10.93 1.41
C ASP A 115 17.34 9.81 2.47
N TYR A 116 18.29 9.93 3.39
CA TYR A 116 18.44 8.95 4.47
C TYR A 116 17.26 9.05 5.43
N GLU A 117 16.62 7.92 5.64
CA GLU A 117 15.50 7.70 6.55
C GLU A 117 15.71 6.40 7.30
N LYS A 118 15.23 6.35 8.53
CA LYS A 118 15.21 5.13 9.33
C LYS A 118 13.97 5.11 10.21
N SER A 119 13.22 4.04 10.14
CA SER A 119 12.05 3.80 10.98
C SER A 119 12.27 2.58 11.88
N THR A 120 11.95 2.72 13.15
CA THR A 120 12.05 1.63 14.13
C THR A 120 10.72 1.47 14.84
N LEU A 121 10.07 0.31 14.71
CA LEU A 121 8.83 0.02 15.40
C LEU A 121 9.07 -0.12 16.91
N LEU A 122 8.44 0.76 17.69
CA LEU A 122 8.51 0.75 19.16
C LEU A 122 7.41 -0.11 19.77
N SER A 123 6.18 0.01 19.25
CA SER A 123 5.05 -0.77 19.74
C SER A 123 4.01 -1.02 18.64
N SER A 124 3.22 -2.10 18.82
CA SER A 124 2.10 -2.41 17.96
C SER A 124 1.00 -3.05 18.80
N SER A 125 -0.21 -2.48 18.77
CA SER A 125 -1.35 -2.96 19.55
C SER A 125 -2.69 -2.70 18.84
N TYR A 126 -3.68 -3.55 19.12
CA TYR A 126 -5.04 -3.31 18.67
C TYR A 126 -5.77 -2.41 19.65
N ILE A 127 -6.44 -1.39 19.14
CA ILE A 127 -7.18 -0.38 19.93
C ILE A 127 -8.63 -0.25 19.48
N PHE A 128 -9.48 0.26 20.37
CA PHE A 128 -10.87 0.63 20.07
C PHE A 128 -10.92 2.07 19.57
N CYS A 129 -10.79 2.28 18.27
CA CYS A 129 -10.83 3.62 17.65
C CYS A 129 -12.02 3.83 16.71
N CYS A 130 -12.70 2.75 16.30
CA CYS A 130 -13.89 2.80 15.46
C CYS A 130 -15.10 2.32 16.26
N SER A 131 -16.12 3.15 16.36
CA SER A 131 -17.43 2.80 16.91
C SER A 131 -18.37 2.27 15.84
#